data_e7567159cfabee438cb57b7d7cfd88e3
#
_entry.id   e7567159cfabee438cb57b7d7cfd88e3
#
_cell.length_a   1.000
_cell.length_b   1.000
_cell.length_c   1.000
_cell.angle_alpha   90.00
_cell.angle_beta   90.00
_cell.angle_gamma   90.00
#
_symmetry.space_group_name_H-M   'P 1'
#
loop_
_entity.id
_entity.type
_entity.pdbx_description
1 polymer ?
#
loop_
_entity_poly.entity_id
_entity_poly.type
_entity_poly.pdbx_seq_one_letter_code
_entity_poly.pdbx_strand_id
1 'polypeptide(L)'
;TDFGIGWLPLGGYCKISGMVDESLDTAQLKGEPRQDEFRSKPAWQRLLIMSGGVLFNFIFAIILYISILATWGEAYISNRDTQIYVNELSYDMGFRNGDRILGIDGVYEENFGMLQAELARSNAEKVSVLRDGDTLDIYIDRSRISEILGTPGMFDVAVPFVIDSVSADSPNSGTG
;
A
#
# COMPACT_ATOMS: atom_id res chain seq x y z
N THR A 1 -14.57 -32.91 27.79
CA THR A 1 -14.09 -31.66 27.21
C THR A 1 -14.79 -30.51 27.88
N ASP A 2 -14.05 -29.76 28.69
CA ASP A 2 -14.56 -28.59 29.37
C ASP A 2 -14.33 -27.36 28.49
N PHE A 3 -15.40 -26.65 28.19
CA PHE A 3 -15.35 -25.38 27.49
C PHE A 3 -15.63 -24.26 28.50
N GLY A 4 -14.75 -23.25 28.53
CA GLY A 4 -14.88 -22.08 29.37
C GLY A 4 -14.47 -20.81 28.66
N ILE A 5 -15.17 -19.71 28.97
CA ILE A 5 -14.80 -18.37 28.52
C ILE A 5 -14.27 -17.65 29.75
N GLY A 6 -13.01 -17.18 29.67
CA GLY A 6 -12.41 -16.37 30.73
C GLY A 6 -13.10 -15.00 30.83
N TRP A 7 -13.14 -14.43 32.02
CA TRP A 7 -13.74 -13.12 32.27
C TRP A 7 -13.01 -11.95 31.57
N LEU A 8 -11.74 -12.16 31.25
CA LEU A 8 -10.91 -11.18 30.52
C LEU A 8 -10.43 -11.80 29.19
N PRO A 9 -11.12 -11.58 28.06
CA PRO A 9 -10.78 -12.20 26.78
C PRO A 9 -9.62 -11.46 26.06
N LEU A 10 -8.49 -11.30 26.77
CA LEU A 10 -7.29 -10.62 26.20
C LEU A 10 -6.45 -11.55 25.33
N GLY A 11 -6.81 -12.79 25.21
CA GLY A 11 -6.11 -13.78 24.40
C GLY A 11 -6.43 -15.21 24.84
N GLY A 12 -5.98 -16.16 24.09
CA GLY A 12 -6.09 -17.59 24.37
C GLY A 12 -4.87 -18.33 23.83
N TYR A 13 -4.66 -19.53 24.35
CA TYR A 13 -3.63 -20.44 23.83
C TYR A 13 -4.26 -21.83 23.63
N CYS A 14 -3.69 -22.56 22.70
CA CYS A 14 -4.08 -23.94 22.43
C CYS A 14 -2.93 -24.87 22.83
N LYS A 15 -3.17 -25.77 23.78
CA LYS A 15 -2.20 -26.78 24.15
C LYS A 15 -2.38 -28.02 23.29
N ILE A 16 -1.36 -28.38 22.52
CA ILE A 16 -1.36 -29.53 21.62
C ILE A 16 -0.78 -30.73 22.38
N SER A 17 -1.56 -31.81 22.49
CA SER A 17 -1.14 -33.02 23.17
C SER A 17 0.07 -33.66 22.45
N GLY A 18 1.11 -34.00 23.21
CA GLY A 18 2.34 -34.60 22.68
C GLY A 18 3.29 -33.62 21.95
N MET A 19 3.11 -32.33 22.14
CA MET A 19 4.02 -31.26 21.69
C MET A 19 4.62 -30.56 22.91
N VAL A 20 5.91 -30.24 22.84
CA VAL A 20 6.55 -29.39 23.85
C VAL A 20 6.19 -27.94 23.50
N ASP A 21 5.49 -27.30 24.41
CA ASP A 21 5.13 -25.88 24.32
C ASP A 21 6.17 -25.00 25.03
N GLU A 22 5.91 -23.70 25.06
CA GLU A 22 6.80 -22.71 25.71
C GLU A 22 6.95 -22.95 27.23
N SER A 23 6.08 -23.75 27.86
CA SER A 23 6.17 -24.11 29.26
C SER A 23 7.23 -25.16 29.56
N LEU A 24 7.88 -25.75 28.53
CA LEU A 24 8.87 -26.82 28.63
C LEU A 24 8.37 -28.04 29.45
N ASP A 25 7.06 -28.22 29.56
CA ASP A 25 6.45 -29.34 30.27
C ASP A 25 6.66 -30.65 29.48
N THR A 26 7.70 -31.39 29.85
CA THR A 26 8.03 -32.68 29.24
C THR A 26 7.32 -33.86 29.94
N ALA A 27 6.53 -33.62 30.99
CA ALA A 27 5.85 -34.68 31.73
C ALA A 27 4.91 -35.50 30.83
N GLN A 28 4.31 -34.89 29.83
CA GLN A 28 3.43 -35.54 28.86
C GLN A 28 4.17 -36.42 27.83
N LEU A 29 5.49 -36.29 27.73
CA LEU A 29 6.30 -37.07 26.81
C LEU A 29 6.78 -38.40 27.37
N LYS A 30 6.54 -38.63 28.68
CA LYS A 30 6.93 -39.86 29.37
C LYS A 30 5.89 -40.95 29.07
N GLY A 31 6.22 -41.84 28.14
CA GLY A 31 5.39 -42.97 27.74
C GLY A 31 5.31 -43.16 26.22
N GLU A 32 4.63 -44.27 25.83
CA GLU A 32 4.40 -44.53 24.41
C GLU A 32 3.45 -43.48 23.80
N PRO A 33 3.71 -43.03 22.56
CA PRO A 33 2.86 -42.05 21.88
C PRO A 33 1.44 -42.59 21.71
N ARG A 34 0.44 -41.82 22.16
CA ARG A 34 -0.96 -42.15 21.93
C ARG A 34 -1.31 -41.76 20.48
N GLN A 35 -2.28 -42.45 19.88
CA GLN A 35 -2.69 -42.21 18.50
C GLN A 35 -3.23 -40.79 18.23
N ASP A 36 -3.70 -40.10 19.25
CA ASP A 36 -4.24 -38.74 19.20
C ASP A 36 -3.16 -37.65 19.41
N GLU A 37 -1.94 -38.03 19.78
CA GLU A 37 -0.87 -37.08 20.02
C GLU A 37 -0.17 -36.58 18.75
N PHE A 38 0.35 -35.35 18.81
CA PHE A 38 1.12 -34.72 17.73
C PHE A 38 2.29 -35.58 17.23
N ARG A 39 3.02 -36.19 18.16
CA ARG A 39 4.21 -37.02 17.84
C ARG A 39 3.88 -38.32 17.14
N SER A 40 2.62 -38.79 17.21
CA SER A 40 2.16 -40.01 16.50
C SER A 40 1.77 -39.74 15.04
N LYS A 41 1.61 -38.46 14.65
CA LYS A 41 1.12 -38.08 13.31
C LYS A 41 2.25 -38.07 12.30
N PRO A 42 1.95 -38.41 11.03
CA PRO A 42 2.92 -38.31 9.95
C PRO A 42 3.39 -36.87 9.73
N ALA A 43 4.59 -36.70 9.16
CA ALA A 43 5.28 -35.43 9.04
C ALA A 43 4.43 -34.31 8.40
N TRP A 44 3.64 -34.65 7.35
CA TRP A 44 2.79 -33.67 6.68
C TRP A 44 1.66 -33.13 7.57
N GLN A 45 1.05 -33.97 8.42
CA GLN A 45 0.03 -33.54 9.38
C GLN A 45 0.63 -32.64 10.47
N ARG A 46 1.83 -33.00 10.95
CA ARG A 46 2.56 -32.14 11.90
C ARG A 46 2.91 -30.79 11.30
N LEU A 47 3.31 -30.76 10.02
CA LEU A 47 3.55 -29.52 9.29
C LEU A 47 2.28 -28.67 9.23
N LEU A 48 1.14 -29.25 8.87
CA LEU A 48 -0.14 -28.54 8.82
C LEU A 48 -0.56 -27.97 10.19
N ILE A 49 -0.36 -28.73 11.26
CA ILE A 49 -0.68 -28.27 12.60
C ILE A 49 0.20 -27.08 13.00
N MET A 50 1.51 -27.17 12.73
CA MET A 50 2.45 -26.09 13.08
C MET A 50 2.25 -24.83 12.22
N SER A 51 1.99 -25.01 10.93
CA SER A 51 1.78 -23.87 10.02
C SER A 51 0.34 -23.32 10.08
N GLY A 52 -0.59 -24.04 10.68
CA GLY A 52 -2.02 -23.73 10.66
C GLY A 52 -2.34 -22.35 11.20
N GLY A 53 -1.70 -21.91 12.29
CA GLY A 53 -1.90 -20.58 12.85
C GLY A 53 -1.50 -19.47 11.89
N VAL A 54 -0.31 -19.58 11.31
CA VAL A 54 0.20 -18.60 10.34
C VAL A 54 -0.63 -18.59 9.07
N LEU A 55 -0.97 -19.77 8.55
CA LEU A 55 -1.79 -19.93 7.35
C LEU A 55 -3.20 -19.32 7.55
N PHE A 56 -3.81 -19.58 8.71
CA PHE A 56 -5.12 -19.01 9.04
C PHE A 56 -5.08 -17.50 9.10
N ASN A 57 -4.06 -16.91 9.76
CA ASN A 57 -3.89 -15.46 9.82
C ASN A 57 -3.71 -14.85 8.43
N PHE A 58 -2.96 -15.52 7.55
CA PHE A 58 -2.75 -15.07 6.17
C PHE A 58 -4.06 -15.08 5.37
N ILE A 59 -4.82 -16.18 5.44
CA ILE A 59 -6.13 -16.29 4.78
C ILE A 59 -7.10 -15.24 5.34
N PHE A 60 -7.12 -15.06 6.65
CA PHE A 60 -7.99 -14.09 7.30
C PHE A 60 -7.65 -12.65 6.89
N ALA A 61 -6.36 -12.32 6.80
CA ALA A 61 -5.90 -11.02 6.30
C ALA A 61 -6.37 -10.75 4.86
N ILE A 62 -6.28 -11.76 3.98
CA ILE A 62 -6.79 -11.65 2.60
C ILE A 62 -8.30 -11.40 2.60
N ILE A 63 -9.07 -12.15 3.39
CA ILE A 63 -10.53 -11.99 3.47
C ILE A 63 -10.88 -10.59 3.97
N LEU A 64 -10.20 -10.09 5.01
CA LEU A 64 -10.41 -8.74 5.53
C LEU A 64 -10.07 -7.68 4.47
N TYR A 65 -8.94 -7.83 3.78
CA TYR A 65 -8.53 -6.90 2.73
C TYR A 65 -9.53 -6.84 1.58
N ILE A 66 -9.98 -7.99 1.10
CA ILE A 66 -11.03 -8.08 0.07
C ILE A 66 -12.33 -7.41 0.57
N SER A 67 -12.71 -7.66 1.82
CA SER A 67 -13.92 -7.08 2.41
C SER A 67 -13.84 -5.55 2.52
N ILE A 68 -12.67 -5.01 2.86
CA ILE A 68 -12.43 -3.57 2.90
C ILE A 68 -12.54 -2.98 1.50
N LEU A 69 -11.84 -3.56 0.52
CA LEU A 69 -11.91 -3.09 -0.87
C LEU A 69 -13.32 -3.18 -1.46
N ALA A 70 -14.06 -4.25 -1.15
CA ALA A 70 -15.43 -4.42 -1.64
C ALA A 70 -16.42 -3.42 -1.00
N THR A 71 -16.14 -2.96 0.22
CA THR A 71 -17.04 -2.07 0.96
C THR A 71 -16.74 -0.59 0.71
N TRP A 72 -15.47 -0.21 0.73
CA TRP A 72 -15.02 1.19 0.62
C TRP A 72 -14.35 1.51 -0.71
N GLY A 73 -13.95 0.51 -1.49
CA GLY A 73 -13.17 0.71 -2.70
C GLY A 73 -11.74 1.14 -2.42
N GLU A 74 -11.08 1.61 -3.45
CA GLU A 74 -9.73 2.17 -3.37
C GLU A 74 -9.82 3.70 -3.40
N ALA A 75 -9.20 4.35 -2.43
CA ALA A 75 -9.12 5.80 -2.38
C ALA A 75 -7.90 6.26 -3.20
N TYR A 76 -8.13 7.13 -4.16
CA TYR A 76 -7.07 7.76 -4.95
C TYR A 76 -7.36 9.26 -5.14
N ILE A 77 -6.35 10.02 -5.48
CA ILE A 77 -6.49 11.42 -5.83
C ILE A 77 -6.89 11.49 -7.30
N SER A 78 -8.04 12.12 -7.59
CA SER A 78 -8.49 12.30 -8.97
C SER A 78 -7.60 13.29 -9.71
N ASN A 79 -7.17 12.93 -10.92
CA ASN A 79 -6.39 13.80 -11.79
C ASN A 79 -7.23 14.95 -12.41
N ARG A 80 -8.56 14.92 -12.23
CA ARG A 80 -9.47 15.84 -12.96
C ARG A 80 -9.15 17.31 -12.77
N ASP A 81 -8.90 17.72 -11.52
CA ASP A 81 -8.64 19.12 -11.15
C ASP A 81 -7.30 19.29 -10.42
N THR A 82 -6.46 18.25 -10.48
CA THR A 82 -5.18 18.25 -9.80
C THR A 82 -4.10 18.86 -10.69
N GLN A 83 -3.44 19.88 -10.17
CA GLN A 83 -2.23 20.43 -10.76
C GLN A 83 -1.02 19.66 -10.26
N ILE A 84 0.01 19.54 -11.12
CA ILE A 84 1.24 18.85 -10.77
C ILE A 84 2.29 19.79 -10.19
N TYR A 85 3.07 19.25 -9.26
CA TYR A 85 4.38 19.75 -8.89
C TYR A 85 5.42 18.81 -9.52
N VAL A 86 6.42 19.36 -10.17
CA VAL A 86 7.37 18.58 -10.99
C VAL A 86 8.75 18.53 -10.33
N ASN A 87 9.40 17.37 -10.44
CA ASN A 87 10.80 17.24 -10.08
C ASN A 87 11.73 17.70 -11.25
N GLU A 88 13.04 17.62 -11.03
CA GLU A 88 14.04 18.02 -12.04
C GLU A 88 13.88 17.25 -13.35
N LEU A 89 13.64 15.92 -13.28
CA LEU A 89 13.43 15.09 -14.46
C LEU A 89 12.24 15.55 -15.29
N SER A 90 11.11 15.74 -14.63
CA SER A 90 9.87 16.20 -15.29
C SER A 90 10.03 17.59 -15.86
N TYR A 91 10.73 18.47 -15.15
CA TYR A 91 11.02 19.82 -15.61
C TYR A 91 11.86 19.80 -16.90
N ASP A 92 12.90 18.95 -16.97
CA ASP A 92 13.75 18.77 -18.15
C ASP A 92 12.99 18.17 -19.34
N MET A 93 11.96 17.37 -19.05
CA MET A 93 11.08 16.82 -20.08
C MET A 93 10.06 17.84 -20.63
N GLY A 94 9.98 19.02 -20.01
CA GLY A 94 9.11 20.10 -20.48
C GLY A 94 7.85 20.34 -19.63
N PHE A 95 7.60 19.54 -18.58
CA PHE A 95 6.52 19.80 -17.63
C PHE A 95 6.84 21.02 -16.77
N ARG A 96 5.81 21.65 -16.23
CA ARG A 96 5.93 22.81 -15.33
C ARG A 96 4.99 22.66 -14.12
N ASN A 97 5.38 23.29 -13.03
CA ASN A 97 4.51 23.39 -11.86
C ASN A 97 3.23 24.11 -12.24
N GLY A 98 2.10 23.55 -11.84
CA GLY A 98 0.78 24.08 -12.17
C GLY A 98 0.16 23.49 -13.44
N ASP A 99 0.89 22.68 -14.23
CA ASP A 99 0.30 21.93 -15.33
C ASP A 99 -0.79 20.98 -14.80
N ARG A 100 -1.82 20.77 -15.59
CA ARG A 100 -2.81 19.72 -15.36
C ARG A 100 -2.75 18.71 -16.50
N ILE A 101 -2.52 17.44 -16.18
CA ILE A 101 -2.40 16.38 -17.18
C ILE A 101 -3.80 16.03 -17.71
N LEU A 102 -4.01 16.23 -19.00
CA LEU A 102 -5.27 15.94 -19.69
C LEU A 102 -5.32 14.52 -20.24
N GLY A 103 -4.17 13.94 -20.57
CA GLY A 103 -4.08 12.57 -21.07
C GLY A 103 -2.70 12.20 -21.57
N ILE A 104 -2.48 10.90 -21.64
CA ILE A 104 -1.26 10.27 -22.15
C ILE A 104 -1.64 9.57 -23.45
N ASP A 105 -1.03 9.94 -24.56
CA ASP A 105 -1.39 9.50 -25.93
C ASP A 105 -2.90 9.58 -26.25
N GLY A 106 -3.58 10.58 -25.68
CA GLY A 106 -5.02 10.80 -25.84
C GLY A 106 -5.91 9.97 -24.92
N VAL A 107 -5.32 9.16 -24.03
CA VAL A 107 -6.07 8.41 -23.02
C VAL A 107 -5.99 9.15 -21.67
N TYR A 108 -7.14 9.39 -21.08
CA TYR A 108 -7.24 10.04 -19.76
C TYR A 108 -7.01 9.00 -18.66
N GLU A 109 -6.11 9.31 -17.72
CA GLU A 109 -5.90 8.53 -16.50
C GLU A 109 -6.48 9.30 -15.31
N GLU A 110 -7.47 8.71 -14.65
CA GLU A 110 -8.16 9.37 -13.55
C GLU A 110 -7.38 9.32 -12.25
N ASN A 111 -6.63 8.25 -12.02
CA ASN A 111 -5.83 8.08 -10.82
C ASN A 111 -4.49 8.80 -10.94
N PHE A 112 -4.35 9.92 -10.22
CA PHE A 112 -3.14 10.73 -10.22
C PHE A 112 -1.87 9.90 -9.90
N GLY A 113 -1.97 8.98 -8.92
CA GLY A 113 -0.83 8.13 -8.53
C GLY A 113 -0.36 7.16 -9.62
N MET A 114 -1.19 6.91 -10.63
CA MET A 114 -0.87 6.01 -11.75
C MET A 114 -0.25 6.72 -12.95
N LEU A 115 -0.25 8.05 -13.00
CA LEU A 115 0.22 8.83 -14.17
C LEU A 115 1.65 8.47 -14.59
N GLN A 116 2.57 8.41 -13.64
CA GLN A 116 3.97 8.06 -13.93
C GLN A 116 4.09 6.60 -14.40
N ALA A 117 3.38 5.69 -13.76
CA ALA A 117 3.38 4.28 -14.13
C ALA A 117 2.76 4.07 -15.53
N GLU A 118 1.68 4.78 -15.84
CA GLU A 118 1.02 4.72 -17.13
C GLU A 118 1.91 5.27 -18.24
N LEU A 119 2.57 6.40 -18.01
CA LEU A 119 3.52 7.01 -18.94
C LEU A 119 4.65 6.03 -19.31
N ALA A 120 5.16 5.30 -18.32
CA ALA A 120 6.21 4.30 -18.56
C ALA A 120 5.66 3.01 -19.20
N ARG A 121 4.46 2.54 -18.78
CA ARG A 121 3.84 1.30 -19.25
C ARG A 121 3.37 1.40 -20.70
N SER A 122 2.76 2.52 -21.07
CA SER A 122 2.27 2.76 -22.43
C SER A 122 3.38 3.05 -23.44
N ASN A 123 4.62 3.23 -22.97
CA ASN A 123 5.73 3.72 -23.81
C ASN A 123 5.32 4.99 -24.57
N ALA A 124 4.75 5.92 -23.81
CA ALA A 124 4.06 7.10 -24.32
C ALA A 124 4.91 7.93 -25.27
N GLU A 125 4.24 8.47 -26.30
CA GLU A 125 4.86 9.40 -27.25
C GLU A 125 4.65 10.84 -26.82
N LYS A 126 3.46 11.14 -26.24
CA LYS A 126 3.12 12.50 -25.83
C LYS A 126 2.19 12.52 -24.61
N VAL A 127 2.29 13.60 -23.89
CA VAL A 127 1.37 13.93 -22.79
C VAL A 127 0.73 15.29 -23.09
N SER A 128 -0.59 15.32 -23.12
CA SER A 128 -1.33 16.57 -23.25
C SER A 128 -1.55 17.19 -21.89
N VAL A 129 -1.16 18.45 -21.73
CA VAL A 129 -1.31 19.21 -20.48
C VAL A 129 -2.07 20.50 -20.71
N LEU A 130 -2.76 20.97 -19.67
CA LEU A 130 -3.34 22.31 -19.61
C LEU A 130 -2.40 23.19 -18.81
N ARG A 131 -1.88 24.25 -19.43
CA ARG A 131 -0.98 25.25 -18.84
C ARG A 131 -1.53 26.65 -19.15
N ASP A 132 -1.78 27.45 -18.13
CA ASP A 132 -2.26 28.82 -18.25
C ASP A 132 -3.53 28.99 -19.13
N GLY A 133 -4.34 27.94 -19.20
CA GLY A 133 -5.56 27.91 -20.02
C GLY A 133 -5.38 27.32 -21.42
N ASP A 134 -4.16 27.08 -21.87
CA ASP A 134 -3.86 26.51 -23.17
C ASP A 134 -3.50 25.02 -23.06
N THR A 135 -3.94 24.25 -24.05
CA THR A 135 -3.58 22.84 -24.17
C THR A 135 -2.27 22.71 -24.95
N LEU A 136 -1.29 22.05 -24.36
CA LEU A 136 0.02 21.81 -24.92
C LEU A 136 0.31 20.30 -24.95
N ASP A 137 1.00 19.84 -26.01
CA ASP A 137 1.50 18.48 -26.09
C ASP A 137 3.01 18.46 -25.75
N ILE A 138 3.37 17.67 -24.74
CA ILE A 138 4.76 17.43 -24.33
C ILE A 138 5.18 16.08 -24.90
N TYR A 139 6.20 16.08 -25.75
CA TYR A 139 6.71 14.85 -26.37
C TYR A 139 7.72 14.17 -25.48
N ILE A 140 7.53 12.88 -25.28
CA ILE A 140 8.35 12.06 -24.38
C ILE A 140 9.44 11.36 -25.19
N ASP A 141 10.69 11.58 -24.82
CA ASP A 141 11.79 10.81 -25.37
C ASP A 141 11.77 9.39 -24.79
N ARG A 142 11.47 8.41 -25.64
CA ARG A 142 11.41 6.99 -25.26
C ARG A 142 12.71 6.44 -24.68
N SER A 143 13.84 7.04 -25.01
CA SER A 143 15.13 6.64 -24.44
C SER A 143 15.21 6.89 -22.93
N ARG A 144 14.37 7.78 -22.41
CA ARG A 144 14.32 8.18 -20.99
C ARG A 144 13.33 7.35 -20.14
N ILE A 145 12.65 6.35 -20.71
CA ILE A 145 11.68 5.53 -19.95
C ILE A 145 12.32 4.81 -18.76
N SER A 146 13.56 4.35 -18.92
CA SER A 146 14.29 3.73 -17.79
C SER A 146 14.58 4.73 -16.66
N GLU A 147 14.79 6.00 -17.00
CA GLU A 147 14.99 7.09 -16.04
C GLU A 147 13.68 7.44 -15.33
N ILE A 148 12.56 7.47 -16.07
CA ILE A 148 11.20 7.65 -15.52
C ILE A 148 10.88 6.57 -14.49
N LEU A 149 11.18 5.30 -14.80
CA LEU A 149 10.96 4.18 -13.87
C LEU A 149 11.89 4.21 -12.65
N GLY A 150 13.10 4.72 -12.82
CA GLY A 150 14.11 4.80 -11.77
C GLY A 150 13.97 6.01 -10.83
N THR A 151 13.18 7.01 -11.22
CA THR A 151 13.02 8.27 -10.48
C THR A 151 11.62 8.36 -9.86
N PRO A 152 11.43 8.03 -8.59
CA PRO A 152 10.13 8.14 -7.94
C PRO A 152 9.69 9.61 -7.81
N GLY A 153 8.37 9.83 -7.82
CA GLY A 153 7.80 11.16 -7.58
C GLY A 153 8.06 12.15 -8.73
N MET A 154 7.96 11.68 -9.95
CA MET A 154 8.06 12.51 -11.14
C MET A 154 7.02 13.63 -11.15
N PHE A 155 5.82 13.28 -10.70
CA PHE A 155 4.72 14.21 -10.48
C PHE A 155 4.26 14.11 -9.02
N ASP A 156 4.09 15.26 -8.40
CA ASP A 156 3.50 15.38 -7.09
C ASP A 156 2.26 16.27 -7.18
N VAL A 157 1.36 16.17 -6.21
CA VAL A 157 0.17 17.02 -6.17
C VAL A 157 0.57 18.42 -5.76
N ALA A 158 0.23 19.41 -6.57
CA ALA A 158 0.41 20.80 -6.20
C ALA A 158 -0.65 21.19 -5.17
N VAL A 159 -0.30 21.10 -3.89
CA VAL A 159 -1.17 21.53 -2.80
C VAL A 159 -0.88 23.01 -2.53
N PRO A 160 -1.87 23.92 -2.67
CA PRO A 160 -1.66 25.31 -2.34
C PRO A 160 -1.36 25.45 -0.83
N PHE A 161 -0.24 26.06 -0.51
CA PHE A 161 0.08 26.39 0.86
C PHE A 161 -0.64 27.70 1.22
N VAL A 162 -1.71 27.58 1.99
CA VAL A 162 -2.48 28.75 2.47
C VAL A 162 -2.22 28.93 3.96
N ILE A 163 -1.72 30.10 4.34
CA ILE A 163 -1.58 30.47 5.75
C ILE A 163 -2.93 31.03 6.21
N ASP A 164 -3.65 30.27 7.04
CA ASP A 164 -4.95 30.69 7.58
C ASP A 164 -4.80 31.76 8.66
N SER A 165 -3.81 31.59 9.52
CA SER A 165 -3.54 32.58 10.61
C SER A 165 -2.08 32.55 11.03
N VAL A 166 -1.58 33.71 11.44
CA VAL A 166 -0.24 33.88 12.03
C VAL A 166 -0.41 34.23 13.50
N SER A 167 0.27 33.50 14.39
CA SER A 167 0.25 33.80 15.82
C SER A 167 0.71 35.25 16.07
N ALA A 168 0.03 35.95 16.98
CA ALA A 168 0.35 37.33 17.33
C ALA A 168 1.81 37.53 17.81
N ASP A 169 2.41 36.47 18.37
CA ASP A 169 3.80 36.47 18.86
C ASP A 169 4.81 36.04 17.78
N SER A 170 4.36 35.78 16.56
CA SER A 170 5.24 35.38 15.45
C SER A 170 6.03 36.59 14.92
N PRO A 171 7.31 36.41 14.53
CA PRO A 171 8.06 37.47 13.83
C PRO A 171 7.39 37.97 12.54
N ASN A 172 6.47 37.15 11.98
CA ASN A 172 5.72 37.44 10.76
C ASN A 172 4.31 37.99 11.04
N SER A 173 3.98 38.32 12.31
CA SER A 173 2.72 38.96 12.66
C SER A 173 2.72 40.39 12.13
N GLY A 174 2.03 40.65 11.02
CA GLY A 174 1.95 41.94 10.36
C GLY A 174 2.49 42.00 8.93
N THR A 175 3.03 40.90 8.40
CA THR A 175 3.28 40.69 6.98
C THR A 175 2.06 40.03 6.37
N GLY A 176 0.98 40.77 6.12
CA GLY A 176 -0.21 40.27 5.47
C GLY A 176 -0.07 40.18 3.95
#